data_b42fa5e57e7830ed01a7072e01ec5537
#
_entry.id   b42fa5e57e7830ed01a7072e01ec5537
#
_cell.length_a   1.000
_cell.length_b   1.000
_cell.length_c   1.000
_cell.angle_alpha   90.00
_cell.angle_beta   90.00
_cell.angle_gamma   90.00
#
_symmetry.space_group_name_H-M   'P 1'
#
loop_
_entity.id
_entity.type
_entity.pdbx_description
1 polymer ?
#
loop_
_entity_poly.entity_id
_entity_poly.type
_entity_poly.pdbx_seq_one_letter_code
_entity_poly.pdbx_strand_id
1 'polypeptide(L)'
;MVIVPEDKIGLVTQKFVLFGDNKELPDGRIIATLGEAGFQAKTLAPGLYFWKWVWQFEVTMERFTIIPEGQIGLVLAKDGMAIPTGNILGQMVESDTYQDATKFLNNGGQRGRQTTYITAGSYRINTMLFDISITDMIRIQESMVGIVTTLDGLPIENGQIAGKMIDGLNNFQDFDKFIKNGGNRGLQPHGILAGSYNLNPWAVQMEEIPMTEISIGYVGVVISFIGQDGHDLTGSDFKHGNIVEKGYKGVWLEPLGPGKYPINKYTMKVELVPTTNLVLNLASARSEAHNLDKNLSTITVRSKDGFPFNLDVAQIIHVPTTEAPKVIARFGNMVNLVSQVLEPTIGNYFRNSAQDSDVVAFLSTRKERQESANEHIKKVLDEYNVNAVDTLIGDIVPPESLMKTLTDRKIAEEQKITYDTQKKAQETRQGMEKETAIADMQKDIVKAQQSVEIAERTASATVKKSEGDATGVKLAVGVETEATKMSAFAEAESTRVRAQADSEAIKLKAAAQAEQITLSGSAEAGKILAIGKSTAEYKITEELAKGHIKLIPDMLIAGTNSIGTAMNGLLGLKLMEMMDPKNKKEEDK
;
A
#
# COMPACT_ATOMS: atom_id res chain seq x y z
N MET A 1 -53.37 -15.99 59.18
CA MET A 1 -52.80 -17.00 58.26
C MET A 1 -52.51 -16.34 56.93
N VAL A 2 -51.31 -16.51 56.45
CA VAL A 2 -50.85 -15.98 55.11
C VAL A 2 -50.40 -17.15 54.28
N ILE A 3 -50.88 -17.25 53.05
CA ILE A 3 -50.46 -18.24 52.05
C ILE A 3 -49.67 -17.49 51.00
N VAL A 4 -48.43 -17.87 50.79
CA VAL A 4 -47.58 -17.33 49.76
C VAL A 4 -47.54 -18.32 48.57
N PRO A 5 -48.04 -17.93 47.38
CA PRO A 5 -48.03 -18.79 46.19
C PRO A 5 -46.62 -19.19 45.76
N GLU A 6 -46.49 -20.24 44.94
CA GLU A 6 -45.21 -20.80 44.50
C GLU A 6 -44.41 -19.83 43.63
N ASP A 7 -45.07 -18.91 42.90
CA ASP A 7 -44.49 -17.92 41.99
C ASP A 7 -44.21 -16.57 42.67
N LYS A 8 -44.45 -16.45 43.99
CA LYS A 8 -44.38 -15.17 44.74
C LYS A 8 -43.56 -15.27 46.00
N ILE A 9 -43.16 -14.12 46.47
CA ILE A 9 -42.60 -13.90 47.82
C ILE A 9 -43.55 -13.01 48.61
N GLY A 10 -43.56 -13.21 49.93
CA GLY A 10 -44.27 -12.31 50.86
C GLY A 10 -43.30 -11.28 51.43
N LEU A 11 -43.55 -10.00 51.12
CA LEU A 11 -42.86 -8.88 51.75
C LEU A 11 -43.64 -8.51 53.04
N VAL A 12 -42.94 -8.49 54.16
CA VAL A 12 -43.55 -8.32 55.47
C VAL A 12 -43.31 -6.92 55.95
N THR A 13 -44.42 -6.23 56.33
CA THR A 13 -44.38 -4.99 57.11
C THR A 13 -44.94 -5.28 58.47
N GLN A 14 -44.17 -5.07 59.52
CA GLN A 14 -44.60 -5.20 60.90
C GLN A 14 -45.11 -3.85 61.36
N LYS A 15 -46.46 -3.75 61.70
CA LYS A 15 -47.12 -2.48 62.06
C LYS A 15 -46.71 -2.01 63.43
N PHE A 16 -46.53 -2.94 64.40
CA PHE A 16 -46.08 -2.68 65.75
C PHE A 16 -45.49 -3.94 66.40
N VAL A 17 -44.73 -3.77 67.46
CA VAL A 17 -44.17 -4.84 68.30
C VAL A 17 -45.06 -5.08 69.50
N LEU A 18 -45.48 -6.36 69.69
CA LEU A 18 -46.45 -6.72 70.75
C LEU A 18 -45.79 -7.03 72.08
N PHE A 19 -44.59 -7.66 72.04
CA PHE A 19 -43.84 -8.11 73.22
C PHE A 19 -42.36 -7.76 73.01
N GLY A 20 -41.72 -7.26 74.07
CA GLY A 20 -40.35 -6.86 74.10
C GLY A 20 -40.15 -5.35 74.09
N ASP A 21 -38.93 -4.89 74.31
CA ASP A 21 -38.60 -3.48 74.18
C ASP A 21 -38.94 -3.03 72.78
N ASN A 22 -39.77 -1.99 72.66
CA ASN A 22 -40.11 -1.35 71.40
C ASN A 22 -38.80 -0.79 70.82
N LYS A 23 -38.10 -1.61 70.07
CA LYS A 23 -36.91 -1.18 69.39
C LYS A 23 -37.33 -0.35 68.19
N GLU A 24 -37.06 0.93 68.29
CA GLU A 24 -37.15 1.82 67.16
C GLU A 24 -36.07 1.43 66.17
N LEU A 25 -36.35 1.58 64.90
CA LEU A 25 -35.35 1.43 63.88
C LEU A 25 -34.21 2.42 64.18
N PRO A 26 -32.95 2.00 64.09
CA PRO A 26 -31.82 2.93 64.21
C PRO A 26 -31.92 4.08 63.19
N ASP A 27 -31.49 5.29 63.63
CA ASP A 27 -31.51 6.46 62.76
C ASP A 27 -30.92 6.21 61.37
N GLY A 28 -31.69 6.59 60.36
CA GLY A 28 -31.27 6.41 58.96
C GLY A 28 -31.50 5.02 58.38
N ARG A 29 -32.08 4.09 59.14
CA ARG A 29 -32.49 2.75 58.66
C ARG A 29 -33.96 2.75 58.27
N ILE A 30 -34.28 1.99 57.23
CA ILE A 30 -35.65 1.84 56.71
C ILE A 30 -36.16 0.40 56.94
N ILE A 31 -35.22 -0.55 56.97
CA ILE A 31 -35.48 -1.98 57.00
C ILE A 31 -35.12 -2.56 58.35
N ALA A 32 -36.07 -3.25 58.96
CA ALA A 32 -35.93 -3.95 60.21
C ALA A 32 -35.28 -5.32 60.06
N THR A 33 -34.29 -5.62 60.90
CA THR A 33 -33.56 -6.89 60.89
C THR A 33 -33.78 -7.77 62.08
N LEU A 34 -34.12 -7.16 63.22
CA LEU A 34 -34.27 -7.84 64.52
C LEU A 34 -35.74 -7.89 65.05
N GLY A 35 -36.69 -7.60 64.14
CA GLY A 35 -38.13 -7.64 64.51
C GLY A 35 -38.72 -6.32 65.01
N GLU A 36 -38.04 -5.20 64.74
CA GLU A 36 -38.51 -3.82 64.89
C GLU A 36 -39.79 -3.59 64.05
N ALA A 37 -40.59 -2.60 64.39
CA ALA A 37 -41.67 -2.18 63.52
C ALA A 37 -41.16 -1.57 62.22
N GLY A 38 -41.87 -1.79 61.13
CA GLY A 38 -41.51 -1.33 59.81
C GLY A 38 -41.34 -2.45 58.79
N PHE A 39 -40.71 -2.13 57.66
CA PHE A 39 -40.39 -3.11 56.57
C PHE A 39 -39.36 -4.12 57.07
N GLN A 40 -39.67 -5.42 56.93
CA GLN A 40 -38.82 -6.48 57.43
C GLN A 40 -37.83 -6.91 56.37
N ALA A 41 -36.55 -7.10 56.73
CA ALA A 41 -35.54 -7.66 55.84
C ALA A 41 -35.89 -9.07 55.38
N LYS A 42 -36.39 -9.89 56.29
CA LYS A 42 -36.75 -11.28 56.02
C LYS A 42 -38.04 -11.39 55.22
N THR A 43 -37.94 -11.96 54.01
CA THR A 43 -39.10 -12.28 53.17
C THR A 43 -39.71 -13.63 53.55
N LEU A 44 -40.96 -13.85 53.16
CA LEU A 44 -41.59 -15.16 53.25
C LEU A 44 -41.46 -15.91 51.93
N ALA A 45 -40.89 -17.09 51.97
CA ALA A 45 -40.86 -18.01 50.84
C ALA A 45 -42.25 -18.57 50.52
N PRO A 46 -42.48 -19.17 49.36
CA PRO A 46 -43.71 -19.91 49.09
C PRO A 46 -44.03 -20.88 50.19
N GLY A 47 -45.30 -20.86 50.68
CA GLY A 47 -45.73 -21.71 51.79
C GLY A 47 -46.81 -21.10 52.64
N LEU A 48 -47.14 -21.79 53.78
CA LEU A 48 -48.20 -21.45 54.70
C LEU A 48 -47.58 -20.93 56.01
N TYR A 49 -48.07 -19.74 56.44
CA TYR A 49 -47.59 -19.05 57.65
C TYR A 49 -48.73 -18.74 58.59
N PHE A 50 -48.83 -19.49 59.71
CA PHE A 50 -49.88 -19.35 60.68
C PHE A 50 -49.68 -18.15 61.62
N TRP A 51 -48.46 -17.76 61.94
CA TRP A 51 -48.12 -16.76 62.95
C TRP A 51 -48.03 -15.31 62.41
N LYS A 52 -48.43 -15.08 61.18
CA LYS A 52 -48.49 -13.75 60.60
C LYS A 52 -49.90 -13.22 60.62
N TRP A 53 -50.23 -12.57 61.76
CA TRP A 53 -51.58 -12.01 62.01
C TRP A 53 -51.74 -10.70 61.25
N VAL A 54 -52.88 -10.51 60.54
CA VAL A 54 -53.18 -9.36 59.68
C VAL A 54 -53.21 -8.03 60.44
N TRP A 55 -53.55 -8.04 61.70
CA TRP A 55 -53.58 -6.84 62.51
C TRP A 55 -52.16 -6.37 62.91
N GLN A 56 -51.20 -7.26 63.04
CA GLN A 56 -49.81 -6.95 63.38
C GLN A 56 -48.90 -6.86 62.14
N PHE A 57 -49.18 -7.67 61.14
CA PHE A 57 -48.36 -7.79 59.92
C PHE A 57 -49.20 -7.48 58.70
N GLU A 58 -48.62 -6.75 57.79
CA GLU A 58 -49.03 -6.61 56.40
C GLU A 58 -48.10 -7.37 55.52
N VAL A 59 -48.62 -8.25 54.65
CA VAL A 59 -47.81 -9.07 53.76
C VAL A 59 -48.22 -8.77 52.32
N THR A 60 -47.36 -8.10 51.62
CA THR A 60 -47.51 -7.81 50.17
C THR A 60 -46.94 -8.94 49.37
N MET A 61 -47.68 -9.46 48.39
CA MET A 61 -47.25 -10.54 47.53
C MET A 61 -46.62 -9.98 46.26
N GLU A 62 -45.34 -10.25 46.06
CA GLU A 62 -44.63 -9.88 44.84
C GLU A 62 -44.16 -11.10 44.08
N ARG A 63 -44.05 -10.96 42.75
CA ARG A 63 -43.48 -12.01 41.88
C ARG A 63 -41.97 -12.09 42.09
N PHE A 64 -41.39 -13.24 41.73
CA PHE A 64 -39.95 -13.37 41.67
C PHE A 64 -39.38 -12.37 40.65
N THR A 65 -38.23 -11.81 40.97
CA THR A 65 -37.46 -11.01 40.02
C THR A 65 -36.83 -11.94 39.01
N ILE A 66 -37.29 -11.84 37.76
CA ILE A 66 -36.78 -12.68 36.64
C ILE A 66 -35.85 -11.82 35.80
N ILE A 67 -34.62 -12.29 35.64
CA ILE A 67 -33.63 -11.67 34.76
C ILE A 67 -33.49 -12.57 33.54
N PRO A 68 -33.84 -12.09 32.34
CA PRO A 68 -33.74 -12.87 31.09
C PRO A 68 -32.28 -13.23 30.74
N GLU A 69 -32.12 -14.27 29.91
CA GLU A 69 -30.81 -14.57 29.31
C GLU A 69 -30.31 -13.40 28.46
N GLY A 70 -29.00 -13.13 28.50
CA GLY A 70 -28.41 -12.00 27.80
C GLY A 70 -28.57 -10.65 28.53
N GLN A 71 -29.17 -10.64 29.71
CA GLN A 71 -29.34 -9.44 30.53
C GLN A 71 -28.77 -9.64 31.94
N ILE A 72 -28.51 -8.53 32.62
CA ILE A 72 -28.07 -8.49 34.01
C ILE A 72 -29.00 -7.59 34.84
N GLY A 73 -29.15 -7.91 36.11
CA GLY A 73 -29.89 -7.10 37.09
C GLY A 73 -28.94 -6.20 37.89
N LEU A 74 -29.06 -4.92 37.73
CA LEU A 74 -28.32 -3.92 38.49
C LEU A 74 -29.05 -3.65 39.80
N VAL A 75 -28.32 -3.72 40.92
CA VAL A 75 -28.92 -3.64 42.27
C VAL A 75 -28.70 -2.27 42.88
N LEU A 76 -29.79 -1.62 43.27
CA LEU A 76 -29.80 -0.41 44.08
C LEU A 76 -30.34 -0.75 45.47
N ALA A 77 -29.51 -0.66 46.49
CA ALA A 77 -29.93 -0.84 47.87
C ALA A 77 -30.51 0.47 48.47
N LYS A 78 -31.74 0.43 48.96
CA LYS A 78 -32.43 1.59 49.55
C LYS A 78 -31.98 1.85 50.99
N ASP A 79 -31.46 0.82 51.66
CA ASP A 79 -30.98 0.86 53.04
C ASP A 79 -29.62 0.18 53.18
N GLY A 80 -28.90 0.50 54.22
CA GLY A 80 -27.57 -0.03 54.52
C GLY A 80 -26.64 1.04 55.08
N MET A 81 -25.38 0.68 55.24
CA MET A 81 -24.34 1.62 55.68
C MET A 81 -24.08 2.69 54.62
N ALA A 82 -23.55 3.82 55.01
CA ALA A 82 -23.11 4.83 54.06
C ALA A 82 -21.90 4.31 53.26
N ILE A 83 -21.87 4.61 51.95
CA ILE A 83 -20.70 4.34 51.11
C ILE A 83 -19.53 5.20 51.61
N PRO A 84 -18.32 4.64 51.75
CA PRO A 84 -17.14 5.42 52.17
C PRO A 84 -16.86 6.58 51.21
N THR A 85 -16.39 7.69 51.81
CA THR A 85 -16.03 8.87 51.01
C THR A 85 -14.97 8.53 49.99
N GLY A 86 -15.22 8.86 48.72
CA GLY A 86 -14.35 8.56 47.60
C GLY A 86 -14.84 7.46 46.67
N ASN A 87 -15.73 6.59 47.16
CA ASN A 87 -16.40 5.58 46.35
C ASN A 87 -17.84 6.03 46.04
N ILE A 88 -18.36 5.57 44.92
CA ILE A 88 -19.75 5.85 44.49
C ILE A 88 -20.63 4.58 44.49
N LEU A 89 -20.00 3.41 44.57
CA LEU A 89 -20.67 2.11 44.57
C LEU A 89 -20.48 1.39 45.90
N GLY A 90 -21.54 0.69 46.33
CA GLY A 90 -21.51 -0.20 47.51
C GLY A 90 -20.72 -1.46 47.20
N GLN A 91 -19.83 -1.84 48.10
CA GLN A 91 -19.00 -3.03 47.99
C GLN A 91 -19.83 -4.29 48.17
N MET A 92 -19.38 -5.38 47.54
CA MET A 92 -20.00 -6.68 47.68
C MET A 92 -19.90 -7.20 49.11
N VAL A 93 -21.06 -7.60 49.65
CA VAL A 93 -21.16 -8.37 50.89
C VAL A 93 -21.88 -9.67 50.60
N GLU A 94 -21.60 -10.70 51.38
CA GLU A 94 -22.29 -11.99 51.27
C GLU A 94 -23.77 -11.84 51.61
N SER A 95 -24.66 -12.13 50.66
CA SER A 95 -26.10 -11.93 50.75
C SER A 95 -26.93 -12.92 49.93
N ASP A 96 -26.36 -14.06 49.56
CA ASP A 96 -27.00 -15.05 48.67
C ASP A 96 -27.55 -14.39 47.39
N THR A 97 -26.71 -13.69 46.67
CA THR A 97 -27.09 -12.95 45.45
C THR A 97 -28.24 -11.95 45.72
N TYR A 98 -28.15 -11.19 46.81
CA TYR A 98 -29.16 -10.24 47.31
C TYR A 98 -30.53 -10.85 47.69
N GLN A 99 -30.65 -12.19 47.73
CA GLN A 99 -31.91 -12.85 48.19
C GLN A 99 -32.05 -12.83 49.71
N ASP A 100 -30.92 -12.80 50.45
CA ASP A 100 -30.95 -12.66 51.91
C ASP A 100 -30.66 -11.22 52.35
N ALA A 101 -31.70 -10.42 52.41
CA ALA A 101 -31.62 -9.04 52.83
C ALA A 101 -31.13 -8.86 54.30
N THR A 102 -31.36 -9.86 55.16
CA THR A 102 -30.87 -9.84 56.55
C THR A 102 -29.34 -10.00 56.58
N LYS A 103 -28.81 -10.96 55.82
CA LYS A 103 -27.35 -11.12 55.69
C LYS A 103 -26.72 -9.88 55.08
N PHE A 104 -27.33 -9.29 54.04
CA PHE A 104 -26.81 -8.07 53.42
C PHE A 104 -26.61 -6.97 54.46
N LEU A 105 -27.65 -6.67 55.24
CA LEU A 105 -27.64 -5.59 56.24
C LEU A 105 -26.68 -5.90 57.41
N ASN A 106 -26.63 -7.16 57.88
CA ASN A 106 -25.78 -7.57 59.00
C ASN A 106 -24.30 -7.64 58.61
N ASN A 107 -23.98 -7.97 57.35
CA ASN A 107 -22.62 -8.01 56.84
C ASN A 107 -22.10 -6.63 56.41
N GLY A 108 -22.80 -5.56 56.76
CA GLY A 108 -22.36 -4.20 56.44
C GLY A 108 -22.68 -3.75 55.02
N GLY A 109 -23.73 -4.31 54.42
CA GLY A 109 -24.22 -3.88 53.11
C GLY A 109 -24.45 -2.38 53.03
N GLN A 110 -24.04 -1.75 51.95
CA GLN A 110 -24.06 -0.30 51.78
C GLN A 110 -25.25 0.13 50.93
N ARG A 111 -25.89 1.24 51.33
CA ARG A 111 -26.98 1.83 50.55
C ARG A 111 -26.46 2.48 49.29
N GLY A 112 -27.25 2.38 48.19
CA GLY A 112 -26.88 2.95 46.90
C GLY A 112 -26.66 1.89 45.82
N ARG A 113 -26.09 2.29 44.71
CA ARG A 113 -25.74 1.40 43.59
C ARG A 113 -24.68 0.43 44.02
N GLN A 114 -24.84 -0.86 43.68
CA GLN A 114 -23.90 -1.91 44.09
C GLN A 114 -22.86 -2.16 43.00
N THR A 115 -21.66 -2.59 43.41
CA THR A 115 -20.58 -2.99 42.48
C THR A 115 -20.92 -4.23 41.68
N THR A 116 -21.64 -5.16 42.31
CA THR A 116 -22.04 -6.44 41.72
C THR A 116 -23.41 -6.37 41.08
N TYR A 117 -23.67 -7.29 40.20
CA TYR A 117 -24.91 -7.46 39.45
C TYR A 117 -25.47 -8.87 39.67
N ILE A 118 -26.71 -9.06 39.29
CA ILE A 118 -27.39 -10.37 39.31
C ILE A 118 -27.44 -10.90 37.88
N THR A 119 -27.07 -12.16 37.69
CA THR A 119 -27.07 -12.83 36.37
C THR A 119 -28.48 -13.33 36.00
N ALA A 120 -28.63 -13.86 34.77
CA ALA A 120 -29.89 -14.46 34.33
C ALA A 120 -30.38 -15.55 35.29
N GLY A 121 -31.69 -15.52 35.60
CA GLY A 121 -32.31 -16.44 36.54
C GLY A 121 -33.55 -15.85 37.25
N SER A 122 -34.12 -16.62 38.19
CA SER A 122 -35.26 -16.21 38.99
C SER A 122 -34.86 -16.07 40.46
N TYR A 123 -35.08 -14.90 41.03
CA TYR A 123 -34.56 -14.53 42.35
C TYR A 123 -35.67 -14.02 43.29
N ARG A 124 -35.52 -14.37 44.55
CA ARG A 124 -36.42 -13.92 45.61
C ARG A 124 -35.91 -12.63 46.25
N ILE A 125 -36.05 -11.54 45.55
CA ILE A 125 -35.50 -10.24 45.98
C ILE A 125 -36.52 -9.49 46.86
N ASN A 126 -36.05 -8.96 47.97
CA ASN A 126 -36.83 -8.04 48.79
C ASN A 126 -36.85 -6.65 48.15
N THR A 127 -37.92 -6.32 47.44
CA THR A 127 -38.10 -5.05 46.71
C THR A 127 -38.28 -3.83 47.63
N MET A 128 -38.53 -4.05 48.91
CA MET A 128 -38.51 -2.97 49.92
C MET A 128 -37.08 -2.47 50.16
N LEU A 129 -36.09 -3.39 50.11
CA LEU A 129 -34.68 -3.07 50.29
C LEU A 129 -33.97 -2.83 48.94
N PHE A 130 -34.22 -3.65 47.93
CA PHE A 130 -33.51 -3.61 46.68
C PHE A 130 -34.43 -3.18 45.52
N ASP A 131 -33.90 -2.32 44.68
CA ASP A 131 -34.48 -2.00 43.39
C ASP A 131 -33.59 -2.60 42.30
N ILE A 132 -34.20 -3.34 41.37
CA ILE A 132 -33.46 -4.06 40.33
C ILE A 132 -33.78 -3.46 38.98
N SER A 133 -32.78 -2.90 38.35
CA SER A 133 -32.84 -2.40 36.96
C SER A 133 -32.20 -3.42 36.01
N ILE A 134 -32.97 -3.90 35.05
CA ILE A 134 -32.50 -4.86 34.07
C ILE A 134 -31.83 -4.11 32.90
N THR A 135 -30.65 -4.57 32.50
CA THR A 135 -29.91 -4.03 31.35
C THR A 135 -29.29 -5.15 30.56
N ASP A 136 -29.06 -4.90 29.26
CA ASP A 136 -28.42 -5.87 28.37
C ASP A 136 -26.93 -6.08 28.70
N MET A 137 -26.45 -7.29 28.46
CA MET A 137 -24.99 -7.57 28.42
C MET A 137 -24.33 -6.72 27.37
N ILE A 138 -23.12 -6.29 27.63
CA ILE A 138 -22.31 -5.58 26.65
C ILE A 138 -21.68 -6.60 25.69
N ARG A 139 -21.88 -6.40 24.40
CA ARG A 139 -21.31 -7.24 23.36
C ARG A 139 -20.33 -6.45 22.52
N ILE A 140 -19.09 -6.94 22.44
CA ILE A 140 -18.02 -6.39 21.59
C ILE A 140 -17.96 -7.22 20.32
N GLN A 141 -18.00 -6.54 19.16
CA GLN A 141 -17.98 -7.19 17.86
C GLN A 141 -16.58 -7.76 17.52
N GLU A 142 -16.54 -8.70 16.58
CA GLU A 142 -15.26 -9.21 16.05
C GLU A 142 -14.45 -8.07 15.40
N SER A 143 -13.13 -8.14 15.56
CA SER A 143 -12.19 -7.10 15.11
C SER A 143 -12.32 -5.74 15.82
N MET A 144 -13.10 -5.66 16.88
CA MET A 144 -13.21 -4.50 17.76
C MET A 144 -12.57 -4.78 19.12
N VAL A 145 -12.19 -3.73 19.81
CA VAL A 145 -11.71 -3.77 21.19
C VAL A 145 -12.50 -2.79 22.04
N GLY A 146 -12.94 -3.22 23.19
CA GLY A 146 -13.62 -2.38 24.17
C GLY A 146 -12.61 -1.63 25.05
N ILE A 147 -12.59 -0.33 24.97
CA ILE A 147 -11.81 0.53 25.86
C ILE A 147 -12.62 0.81 27.10
N VAL A 148 -12.03 0.51 28.25
CA VAL A 148 -12.69 0.58 29.55
C VAL A 148 -12.33 1.88 30.25
N THR A 149 -13.37 2.59 30.73
CA THR A 149 -13.27 3.70 31.67
C THR A 149 -14.06 3.33 32.93
N THR A 150 -13.39 3.19 34.05
CA THR A 150 -14.04 2.90 35.32
C THR A 150 -14.52 4.18 35.97
N LEU A 151 -15.73 4.13 36.56
CA LEU A 151 -16.39 5.27 37.15
C LEU A 151 -16.13 5.37 38.67
N ASP A 152 -15.68 4.25 39.29
CA ASP A 152 -15.36 4.19 40.71
C ASP A 152 -13.94 3.63 40.92
N GLY A 153 -13.34 3.92 42.07
CA GLY A 153 -11.99 3.52 42.45
C GLY A 153 -11.15 4.69 42.96
N LEU A 154 -9.90 4.41 43.22
CA LEU A 154 -8.92 5.43 43.66
C LEU A 154 -8.63 6.43 42.53
N PRO A 155 -8.28 7.68 42.84
CA PRO A 155 -7.84 8.61 41.82
C PRO A 155 -6.57 8.09 41.12
N ILE A 156 -6.42 8.41 39.84
CA ILE A 156 -5.19 8.14 39.09
C ILE A 156 -4.07 8.99 39.67
N GLU A 157 -2.88 8.44 39.76
CA GLU A 157 -1.68 9.14 40.25
C GLU A 157 -1.34 10.32 39.34
N ASN A 158 -0.84 11.40 39.96
CA ASN A 158 -0.41 12.58 39.22
C ASN A 158 0.66 12.23 38.17
N GLY A 159 0.44 12.70 36.94
CA GLY A 159 1.32 12.42 35.81
C GLY A 159 1.03 11.13 35.03
N GLN A 160 0.06 10.32 35.50
CA GLN A 160 -0.45 9.16 34.77
C GLN A 160 -1.77 9.52 34.06
N ILE A 161 -2.01 8.94 32.90
CA ILE A 161 -3.23 9.16 32.10
C ILE A 161 -4.19 7.97 32.18
N ALA A 162 -3.76 6.85 32.74
CA ALA A 162 -4.56 5.64 32.94
C ALA A 162 -4.27 5.01 34.29
N GLY A 163 -5.19 4.18 34.77
CA GLY A 163 -5.03 3.42 36.00
C GLY A 163 -3.90 2.39 35.93
N LYS A 164 -3.57 1.82 37.09
CA LYS A 164 -2.60 0.71 37.17
C LYS A 164 -3.16 -0.55 36.54
N MET A 165 -2.26 -1.35 35.99
CA MET A 165 -2.59 -2.67 35.48
C MET A 165 -2.91 -3.60 36.67
N ILE A 166 -4.09 -4.22 36.65
CA ILE A 166 -4.53 -5.18 37.66
C ILE A 166 -4.95 -6.46 36.93
N ASP A 167 -4.33 -7.57 37.29
CA ASP A 167 -4.62 -8.87 36.72
C ASP A 167 -5.78 -9.57 37.43
N GLY A 168 -6.41 -10.54 36.74
CA GLY A 168 -7.42 -11.42 37.34
C GLY A 168 -8.80 -10.82 37.55
N LEU A 169 -9.14 -9.76 36.81
CA LEU A 169 -10.40 -9.02 36.90
C LEU A 169 -11.55 -9.65 36.09
N ASN A 170 -11.32 -10.77 35.43
CA ASN A 170 -12.31 -11.37 34.51
C ASN A 170 -12.92 -10.35 33.54
N ASN A 171 -12.09 -9.57 32.85
CA ASN A 171 -12.51 -8.49 31.95
C ASN A 171 -13.45 -7.46 32.61
N PHE A 172 -13.14 -7.02 33.83
CA PHE A 172 -13.92 -6.08 34.67
C PHE A 172 -15.33 -6.56 35.06
N GLN A 173 -15.67 -7.83 34.85
CA GLN A 173 -16.91 -8.40 35.33
C GLN A 173 -16.90 -8.53 36.86
N ASP A 174 -15.73 -8.76 37.48
CA ASP A 174 -15.51 -8.77 38.92
C ASP A 174 -15.08 -7.38 39.43
N PHE A 175 -15.96 -6.40 39.31
CA PHE A 175 -15.64 -5.02 39.67
C PHE A 175 -15.33 -4.82 41.16
N ASP A 176 -15.95 -5.62 42.03
CA ASP A 176 -15.65 -5.61 43.47
C ASP A 176 -14.19 -5.98 43.74
N LYS A 177 -13.65 -6.94 43.00
CA LYS A 177 -12.23 -7.34 43.05
C LYS A 177 -11.32 -6.22 42.57
N PHE A 178 -11.74 -5.47 41.53
CA PHE A 178 -11.02 -4.29 41.03
C PHE A 178 -10.88 -3.25 42.16
N ILE A 179 -11.95 -2.91 42.85
CA ILE A 179 -11.93 -1.94 43.96
C ILE A 179 -11.04 -2.44 45.11
N LYS A 180 -11.19 -3.72 45.52
CA LYS A 180 -10.39 -4.32 46.63
C LYS A 180 -8.91 -4.35 46.32
N ASN A 181 -8.53 -4.50 45.05
CA ASN A 181 -7.13 -4.50 44.61
C ASN A 181 -6.59 -3.07 44.37
N GLY A 182 -7.32 -2.04 44.79
CA GLY A 182 -6.87 -0.65 44.65
C GLY A 182 -6.97 -0.10 43.25
N GLY A 183 -7.97 -0.53 42.49
CA GLY A 183 -8.23 -0.06 41.13
C GLY A 183 -8.45 1.45 41.06
N ASN A 184 -7.95 2.08 40.01
CA ASN A 184 -8.08 3.50 39.79
C ASN A 184 -9.31 3.82 38.93
N ARG A 185 -10.09 4.82 39.30
CA ARG A 185 -11.17 5.35 38.46
C ARG A 185 -10.57 6.09 37.26
N GLY A 186 -11.21 5.95 36.08
CA GLY A 186 -10.80 6.59 34.86
C GLY A 186 -10.38 5.58 33.79
N LEU A 187 -9.64 6.00 32.81
CA LEU A 187 -9.19 5.18 31.70
C LEU A 187 -8.36 3.97 32.19
N GLN A 188 -8.66 2.79 31.67
CA GLN A 188 -7.91 1.58 31.99
C GLN A 188 -6.92 1.22 30.87
N PRO A 189 -5.73 0.67 31.21
CA PRO A 189 -4.72 0.33 30.21
C PRO A 189 -5.14 -0.80 29.30
N HIS A 190 -5.91 -1.76 29.81
CA HIS A 190 -6.36 -2.94 29.05
C HIS A 190 -7.61 -2.67 28.25
N GLY A 191 -7.61 -3.17 27.01
CA GLY A 191 -8.81 -3.34 26.21
C GLY A 191 -9.43 -4.73 26.43
N ILE A 192 -10.73 -4.82 26.29
CA ILE A 192 -11.49 -6.08 26.30
C ILE A 192 -11.68 -6.54 24.86
N LEU A 193 -11.43 -7.82 24.61
CA LEU A 193 -11.58 -8.42 23.28
C LEU A 193 -13.05 -8.69 22.93
N ALA A 194 -13.29 -9.09 21.67
CA ALA A 194 -14.60 -9.50 21.20
C ALA A 194 -15.23 -10.57 22.09
N GLY A 195 -16.52 -10.42 22.37
CA GLY A 195 -17.26 -11.31 23.25
C GLY A 195 -18.47 -10.64 23.88
N SER A 196 -19.18 -11.39 24.75
CA SER A 196 -20.30 -10.88 25.53
C SER A 196 -19.92 -10.85 27.01
N TYR A 197 -20.14 -9.71 27.65
CA TYR A 197 -19.64 -9.45 28.99
C TYR A 197 -20.74 -8.87 29.87
N ASN A 198 -20.80 -9.39 31.10
CA ASN A 198 -21.66 -8.85 32.15
C ASN A 198 -20.92 -7.67 32.81
N LEU A 199 -21.04 -6.50 32.25
CA LEU A 199 -20.42 -5.30 32.80
C LEU A 199 -21.48 -4.41 33.45
N ASN A 200 -21.21 -4.00 34.69
CA ASN A 200 -22.06 -3.07 35.40
C ASN A 200 -21.88 -1.65 34.86
N PRO A 201 -22.86 -1.04 34.14
CA PRO A 201 -22.71 0.29 33.54
C PRO A 201 -22.60 1.42 34.57
N TRP A 202 -22.91 1.16 35.87
CA TRP A 202 -22.62 2.11 36.93
C TRP A 202 -21.17 2.13 37.38
N ALA A 203 -20.46 1.04 37.09
CA ALA A 203 -19.06 0.84 37.44
C ALA A 203 -18.10 1.09 36.25
N VAL A 204 -18.54 0.71 35.06
CA VAL A 204 -17.70 0.65 33.86
C VAL A 204 -18.43 1.25 32.68
N GLN A 205 -17.82 2.24 32.07
CA GLN A 205 -18.19 2.73 30.74
C GLN A 205 -17.24 2.13 29.71
N MET A 206 -17.77 1.72 28.56
CA MET A 206 -16.98 1.11 27.50
C MET A 206 -17.20 1.83 26.19
N GLU A 207 -16.09 2.06 25.48
CA GLU A 207 -16.06 2.55 24.09
C GLU A 207 -15.54 1.43 23.20
N GLU A 208 -16.28 1.10 22.16
CA GLU A 208 -15.88 0.11 21.17
C GLU A 208 -15.12 0.79 20.02
N ILE A 209 -13.89 0.35 19.78
CA ILE A 209 -13.03 0.88 18.71
C ILE A 209 -12.48 -0.26 17.86
N PRO A 210 -12.15 -0.03 16.57
CA PRO A 210 -11.53 -1.05 15.75
C PRO A 210 -10.13 -1.40 16.28
N MET A 211 -9.74 -2.67 16.17
CA MET A 211 -8.37 -3.11 16.43
C MET A 211 -7.41 -2.42 15.47
N THR A 212 -6.19 -2.18 15.94
CA THR A 212 -5.11 -1.66 15.10
C THR A 212 -4.66 -2.76 14.15
N GLU A 213 -4.83 -2.53 12.85
CA GLU A 213 -4.40 -3.45 11.80
C GLU A 213 -3.06 -3.01 11.22
N ILE A 214 -2.13 -3.95 11.19
CA ILE A 214 -0.81 -3.80 10.56
C ILE A 214 -0.78 -4.70 9.34
N SER A 215 -0.75 -4.10 8.17
CA SER A 215 -0.74 -4.82 6.90
C SER A 215 0.62 -5.47 6.63
N ILE A 216 0.64 -6.50 5.77
CA ILE A 216 1.88 -7.11 5.28
C ILE A 216 2.74 -6.04 4.60
N GLY A 217 4.03 -6.04 4.88
CA GLY A 217 4.98 -5.03 4.39
C GLY A 217 5.14 -3.83 5.32
N TYR A 218 4.41 -3.79 6.44
CA TYR A 218 4.54 -2.78 7.47
C TYR A 218 4.85 -3.40 8.82
N VAL A 219 5.47 -2.62 9.68
CA VAL A 219 5.58 -2.89 11.11
C VAL A 219 4.97 -1.74 11.90
N GLY A 220 4.40 -2.05 13.04
CA GLY A 220 3.85 -1.07 13.96
C GLY A 220 4.84 -0.76 15.08
N VAL A 221 5.37 0.44 15.11
CA VAL A 221 6.18 0.93 16.24
C VAL A 221 5.24 1.48 17.30
N VAL A 222 5.25 0.87 18.48
CA VAL A 222 4.38 1.27 19.60
C VAL A 222 5.06 2.36 20.41
N ILE A 223 4.32 3.45 20.62
CA ILE A 223 4.68 4.54 21.53
C ILE A 223 3.71 4.46 22.70
N SER A 224 4.19 4.05 23.87
CA SER A 224 3.39 3.96 25.08
C SER A 224 3.46 5.26 25.87
N PHE A 225 2.28 5.79 26.27
CA PHE A 225 2.15 6.97 27.13
C PHE A 225 1.94 6.60 28.60
N ILE A 226 1.83 5.29 28.89
CA ILE A 226 1.58 4.73 30.23
C ILE A 226 2.70 3.77 30.63
N GLY A 227 2.76 3.45 31.89
CA GLY A 227 3.75 2.55 32.48
C GLY A 227 4.78 3.31 33.30
N GLN A 228 5.72 2.56 33.86
CA GLN A 228 6.87 3.14 34.55
C GLN A 228 7.88 3.64 33.53
N ASP A 229 8.69 4.63 33.92
CA ASP A 229 9.81 5.08 33.10
C ASP A 229 10.82 3.93 32.99
N GLY A 230 11.08 3.49 31.74
CA GLY A 230 12.04 2.43 31.45
C GLY A 230 13.47 2.92 31.35
N HIS A 231 14.42 2.00 31.34
CA HIS A 231 15.80 2.32 31.00
C HIS A 231 15.87 2.63 29.49
N ASP A 232 16.52 3.75 29.16
CA ASP A 232 16.71 4.12 27.76
C ASP A 232 17.73 3.20 27.07
N LEU A 233 17.25 2.43 26.10
CA LEU A 233 18.02 1.48 25.29
C LEU A 233 18.53 2.09 23.97
N THR A 234 18.38 3.39 23.79
CA THR A 234 18.72 4.09 22.53
C THR A 234 20.21 3.98 22.19
N GLY A 235 21.06 3.80 23.18
CA GLY A 235 22.52 3.73 23.02
C GLY A 235 23.20 5.09 23.12
N SER A 236 24.49 5.14 22.72
CA SER A 236 25.31 6.36 22.78
C SER A 236 25.14 7.29 21.59
N ASP A 237 24.59 6.74 20.47
CA ASP A 237 24.64 7.39 19.16
C ASP A 237 23.62 8.52 19.01
N PHE A 238 22.50 8.46 19.69
CA PHE A 238 21.56 9.58 19.80
C PHE A 238 20.75 9.53 21.10
N LYS A 239 20.39 10.69 21.64
CA LYS A 239 19.71 10.83 22.93
C LYS A 239 18.28 11.34 22.87
N HIS A 240 17.61 11.24 21.70
CA HIS A 240 16.34 11.93 21.46
C HIS A 240 15.08 11.07 21.60
N GLY A 241 15.17 9.83 21.93
CA GLY A 241 14.00 9.02 22.07
C GLY A 241 14.22 7.98 23.14
N ASN A 242 13.31 7.87 24.10
CA ASN A 242 13.34 6.80 25.07
C ASN A 242 12.87 5.51 24.39
N ILE A 243 13.81 4.77 23.82
CA ILE A 243 13.57 3.40 23.39
C ILE A 243 13.62 2.54 24.63
N VAL A 244 12.54 1.84 24.89
CA VAL A 244 12.34 1.05 26.10
C VAL A 244 11.87 -0.35 25.78
N GLU A 245 11.98 -1.25 26.73
CA GLU A 245 11.35 -2.58 26.62
C GLU A 245 9.82 -2.47 26.61
N LYS A 246 9.19 -3.52 26.11
CA LYS A 246 7.73 -3.64 26.09
C LYS A 246 7.14 -3.54 27.52
N GLY A 247 6.12 -2.71 27.67
CA GLY A 247 5.43 -2.46 28.95
C GLY A 247 5.88 -1.19 29.68
N TYR A 248 6.98 -0.57 29.29
CA TYR A 248 7.42 0.72 29.80
C TYR A 248 6.92 1.88 28.95
N LYS A 249 6.93 3.08 29.53
CA LYS A 249 6.58 4.33 28.87
C LYS A 249 7.68 4.77 27.93
N GLY A 250 7.34 4.93 26.65
CA GLY A 250 8.29 5.31 25.60
C GLY A 250 8.04 4.54 24.30
N VAL A 251 9.01 4.56 23.40
CA VAL A 251 9.00 3.81 22.14
C VAL A 251 9.49 2.39 22.40
N TRP A 252 8.69 1.40 22.09
CA TRP A 252 9.10 0.00 22.31
C TRP A 252 10.17 -0.43 21.32
N LEU A 253 11.20 -1.11 21.83
CA LEU A 253 12.30 -1.65 21.03
C LEU A 253 11.83 -2.69 20.01
N GLU A 254 10.86 -3.54 20.40
CA GLU A 254 10.29 -4.56 19.53
C GLU A 254 9.05 -4.03 18.84
N PRO A 255 9.07 -3.84 17.51
CA PRO A 255 7.90 -3.44 16.76
C PRO A 255 6.93 -4.61 16.59
N LEU A 256 5.66 -4.30 16.40
CA LEU A 256 4.63 -5.28 16.11
C LEU A 256 4.68 -5.67 14.62
N GLY A 257 4.67 -6.96 14.33
CA GLY A 257 4.56 -7.48 12.97
C GLY A 257 3.15 -7.35 12.37
N PRO A 258 2.94 -7.84 11.14
CA PRO A 258 1.62 -7.85 10.51
C PRO A 258 0.60 -8.62 11.35
N GLY A 259 -0.61 -8.04 11.48
CA GLY A 259 -1.67 -8.64 12.28
C GLY A 259 -2.67 -7.60 12.81
N LYS A 260 -3.63 -8.07 13.62
CA LYS A 260 -4.60 -7.23 14.31
C LYS A 260 -4.32 -7.22 15.81
N TYR A 261 -4.22 -6.04 16.37
CA TYR A 261 -3.82 -5.83 17.75
C TYR A 261 -4.86 -5.02 18.52
N PRO A 262 -5.26 -5.47 19.72
CA PRO A 262 -6.21 -4.76 20.57
C PRO A 262 -5.53 -3.60 21.32
N ILE A 263 -5.10 -2.58 20.60
CA ILE A 263 -4.38 -1.44 21.17
C ILE A 263 -5.36 -0.39 21.66
N ASN A 264 -5.16 0.07 22.89
CA ASN A 264 -5.88 1.21 23.42
C ASN A 264 -5.28 2.51 22.88
N LYS A 265 -5.97 3.15 21.93
CA LYS A 265 -5.51 4.38 21.25
C LYS A 265 -5.25 5.57 22.17
N TYR A 266 -5.82 5.55 23.39
CA TYR A 266 -5.66 6.62 24.38
C TYR A 266 -4.40 6.46 25.22
N THR A 267 -3.89 5.23 25.32
CA THR A 267 -2.70 4.90 26.13
C THR A 267 -1.47 4.61 25.29
N MET A 268 -1.66 4.22 24.02
CA MET A 268 -0.61 3.86 23.11
C MET A 268 -0.91 4.40 21.71
N LYS A 269 0.13 4.82 21.01
CA LYS A 269 0.09 5.17 19.60
C LYS A 269 0.90 4.15 18.80
N VAL A 270 0.41 3.72 17.68
CA VAL A 270 1.14 2.84 16.76
C VAL A 270 1.46 3.62 15.49
N GLU A 271 2.74 3.80 15.24
CA GLU A 271 3.22 4.38 13.99
C GLU A 271 3.57 3.26 13.01
N LEU A 272 2.97 3.30 11.83
CA LEU A 272 3.21 2.32 10.79
C LEU A 272 4.46 2.69 10.00
N VAL A 273 5.42 1.79 9.97
CA VAL A 273 6.65 1.94 9.21
C VAL A 273 6.67 0.87 8.11
N PRO A 274 6.72 1.26 6.85
CA PRO A 274 6.86 0.31 5.75
C PRO A 274 8.26 -0.32 5.78
N THR A 275 8.31 -1.63 5.70
CA THR A 275 9.54 -2.44 5.67
C THR A 275 9.82 -3.03 4.29
N THR A 276 9.04 -2.65 3.28
CA THR A 276 9.33 -2.90 1.87
C THR A 276 10.20 -1.79 1.30
N ASN A 277 10.75 -2.01 0.11
CA ASN A 277 11.42 -0.93 -0.61
C ASN A 277 10.41 0.15 -0.98
N LEU A 278 10.69 1.37 -0.55
CA LEU A 278 9.88 2.56 -0.83
C LEU A 278 10.55 3.39 -1.90
N VAL A 279 9.81 3.74 -2.92
CA VAL A 279 10.23 4.69 -3.94
C VAL A 279 9.66 6.06 -3.58
N LEU A 280 10.54 7.03 -3.35
CA LEU A 280 10.17 8.42 -3.07
C LEU A 280 10.52 9.26 -4.30
N ASN A 281 9.50 9.83 -4.93
CA ASN A 281 9.64 10.62 -6.14
C ASN A 281 9.79 12.11 -5.80
N LEU A 282 10.97 12.67 -6.04
CA LEU A 282 11.19 14.11 -6.05
C LEU A 282 10.91 14.62 -7.48
N ALA A 283 9.65 14.59 -7.87
CA ALA A 283 9.18 14.97 -9.20
C ALA A 283 7.79 15.62 -9.08
N SER A 284 7.49 16.57 -9.95
CA SER A 284 6.19 17.23 -9.94
C SER A 284 5.07 16.30 -10.38
N ALA A 285 3.97 16.29 -9.61
CA ALA A 285 2.75 15.52 -9.88
C ALA A 285 2.91 13.98 -9.93
N ARG A 286 3.95 13.43 -9.33
CA ARG A 286 4.12 11.99 -9.13
C ARG A 286 4.13 11.72 -7.62
N SER A 287 3.19 10.89 -7.15
CA SER A 287 3.17 10.38 -5.79
C SER A 287 2.76 8.92 -5.81
N GLU A 288 3.45 8.12 -5.02
CA GLU A 288 3.15 6.70 -4.86
C GLU A 288 1.97 6.48 -3.89
N ALA A 289 1.43 5.27 -3.87
CA ALA A 289 0.28 4.90 -3.04
C ALA A 289 0.49 5.15 -1.53
N HIS A 290 1.75 5.15 -1.06
CA HIS A 290 2.09 5.44 0.34
C HIS A 290 2.01 6.93 0.71
N ASN A 291 1.87 7.85 -0.26
CA ASN A 291 1.74 9.31 -0.08
C ASN A 291 2.86 10.01 0.72
N LEU A 292 3.98 9.36 0.98
CA LEU A 292 5.12 9.96 1.71
C LEU A 292 5.86 10.99 0.86
N ASP A 293 5.75 10.90 -0.45
CA ASP A 293 6.34 11.79 -1.46
C ASP A 293 5.38 12.87 -2.00
N LYS A 294 4.17 12.95 -1.45
CA LYS A 294 3.13 13.89 -1.91
C LYS A 294 3.57 15.36 -1.90
N ASN A 295 4.40 15.72 -0.93
CA ASN A 295 4.88 17.09 -0.76
C ASN A 295 6.26 17.32 -1.40
N LEU A 296 6.86 16.28 -1.98
CA LEU A 296 8.13 16.40 -2.68
C LEU A 296 7.90 17.01 -4.07
N SER A 297 8.89 17.73 -4.54
CA SER A 297 8.85 18.40 -5.83
C SER A 297 10.15 18.20 -6.60
N THR A 298 10.10 18.43 -7.90
CA THR A 298 11.27 18.47 -8.78
C THR A 298 12.37 19.37 -8.21
N ILE A 299 13.59 18.90 -8.22
CA ILE A 299 14.74 19.64 -7.69
C ILE A 299 15.21 20.65 -8.74
N THR A 300 15.11 21.92 -8.44
CA THR A 300 15.71 22.96 -9.26
C THR A 300 17.16 23.16 -8.84
N VAL A 301 18.07 22.97 -9.78
CA VAL A 301 19.51 23.14 -9.60
C VAL A 301 20.06 24.19 -10.57
N ARG A 302 21.25 24.68 -10.29
CA ARG A 302 21.94 25.65 -11.15
C ARG A 302 23.33 25.12 -11.51
N SER A 303 23.62 25.05 -12.80
CA SER A 303 24.93 24.62 -13.31
C SER A 303 26.02 25.65 -13.07
N LYS A 304 27.28 25.25 -13.32
CA LYS A 304 28.46 26.11 -13.26
C LYS A 304 28.37 27.32 -14.20
N ASP A 305 27.81 27.14 -15.37
CA ASP A 305 27.55 28.17 -16.37
C ASP A 305 26.33 29.05 -16.09
N GLY A 306 25.69 28.85 -14.91
CA GLY A 306 24.63 29.71 -14.36
C GLY A 306 23.22 29.38 -14.84
N PHE A 307 23.02 28.35 -15.65
CA PHE A 307 21.69 27.96 -16.13
C PHE A 307 20.93 27.16 -15.06
N PRO A 308 19.69 27.58 -14.72
CA PRO A 308 18.81 26.76 -13.90
C PRO A 308 18.22 25.62 -14.73
N PHE A 309 18.12 24.43 -14.16
CA PHE A 309 17.42 23.30 -14.77
C PHE A 309 16.74 22.47 -13.71
N ASN A 310 15.70 21.75 -14.12
CA ASN A 310 14.93 20.89 -13.25
C ASN A 310 15.40 19.44 -13.38
N LEU A 311 15.47 18.78 -12.24
CA LEU A 311 15.93 17.41 -12.10
C LEU A 311 14.91 16.60 -11.31
N ASP A 312 14.36 15.58 -11.93
CA ASP A 312 13.55 14.58 -11.25
C ASP A 312 14.45 13.49 -10.68
N VAL A 313 14.22 13.16 -9.41
CA VAL A 313 14.97 12.12 -8.70
C VAL A 313 14.00 11.16 -8.04
N ALA A 314 14.23 9.87 -8.18
CA ALA A 314 13.57 8.84 -7.41
C ALA A 314 14.58 8.18 -6.46
N GLN A 315 14.29 8.24 -5.17
CA GLN A 315 15.10 7.60 -4.14
C GLN A 315 14.40 6.36 -3.64
N ILE A 316 15.09 5.22 -3.70
CA ILE A 316 14.61 3.97 -3.12
C ILE A 316 15.25 3.78 -1.77
N ILE A 317 14.41 3.67 -0.73
CA ILE A 317 14.85 3.41 0.64
C ILE A 317 14.21 2.14 1.19
N HIS A 318 14.86 1.58 2.19
CA HIS A 318 14.38 0.44 2.96
C HIS A 318 14.63 0.68 4.44
N VAL A 319 13.60 0.52 5.27
CA VAL A 319 13.73 0.58 6.73
C VAL A 319 13.69 -0.84 7.27
N PRO A 320 14.80 -1.36 7.82
CA PRO A 320 14.78 -2.68 8.46
C PRO A 320 13.84 -2.70 9.65
N THR A 321 13.16 -3.83 9.87
CA THR A 321 12.21 -4.02 10.98
C THR A 321 12.82 -3.68 12.33
N THR A 322 14.06 -4.08 12.58
CA THR A 322 14.78 -3.84 13.84
C THR A 322 15.16 -2.38 14.05
N GLU A 323 15.28 -1.62 12.97
CA GLU A 323 15.68 -0.20 13.02
C GLU A 323 14.47 0.75 13.04
N ALA A 324 13.27 0.24 12.69
CA ALA A 324 12.05 1.04 12.67
C ALA A 324 11.76 1.79 13.99
N PRO A 325 11.95 1.21 15.19
CA PRO A 325 11.78 1.92 16.46
C PRO A 325 12.75 3.11 16.61
N LYS A 326 13.99 2.97 16.16
CA LYS A 326 14.99 4.05 16.22
C LYS A 326 14.62 5.21 15.29
N VAL A 327 14.12 4.88 14.09
CA VAL A 327 13.63 5.90 13.14
C VAL A 327 12.46 6.68 13.74
N ILE A 328 11.48 5.99 14.32
CA ILE A 328 10.33 6.65 14.94
C ILE A 328 10.71 7.41 16.20
N ALA A 329 11.61 6.90 17.03
CA ALA A 329 12.11 7.61 18.21
C ALA A 329 12.81 8.92 17.84
N ARG A 330 13.50 8.95 16.69
CA ARG A 330 14.25 10.11 16.20
C ARG A 330 13.36 11.15 15.50
N PHE A 331 12.41 10.70 14.68
CA PHE A 331 11.63 11.58 13.79
C PHE A 331 10.14 11.67 14.14
N GLY A 332 9.64 10.78 14.98
CA GLY A 332 8.22 10.70 15.34
C GLY A 332 7.34 9.99 14.30
N ASN A 333 7.61 10.16 13.01
CA ASN A 333 6.91 9.50 11.91
C ASN A 333 7.76 9.49 10.62
N MET A 334 7.33 8.73 9.62
CA MET A 334 8.04 8.60 8.33
C MET A 334 8.01 9.89 7.50
N VAL A 335 6.96 10.70 7.60
CA VAL A 335 6.87 11.98 6.86
C VAL A 335 7.97 12.94 7.30
N ASN A 336 8.24 13.00 8.60
CA ASN A 336 9.31 13.83 9.13
C ASN A 336 10.70 13.36 8.66
N LEU A 337 10.95 12.05 8.61
CA LEU A 337 12.20 11.52 8.05
C LEU A 337 12.38 11.99 6.60
N VAL A 338 11.33 11.89 5.78
CA VAL A 338 11.39 12.31 4.38
C VAL A 338 11.66 13.81 4.26
N SER A 339 10.90 14.65 4.97
CA SER A 339 10.99 16.11 4.84
C SER A 339 12.21 16.73 5.52
N GLN A 340 12.69 16.15 6.63
CA GLN A 340 13.78 16.75 7.41
C GLN A 340 15.17 16.21 7.03
N VAL A 341 15.25 14.99 6.49
CA VAL A 341 16.52 14.36 6.15
C VAL A 341 16.63 14.08 4.66
N LEU A 342 15.71 13.31 4.09
CA LEU A 342 15.81 12.84 2.72
C LEU A 342 15.77 13.98 1.70
N GLU A 343 14.75 14.79 1.74
CA GLU A 343 14.57 15.90 0.80
C GLU A 343 15.76 16.89 0.84
N PRO A 344 16.20 17.39 2.01
CA PRO A 344 17.35 18.28 2.09
C PRO A 344 18.66 17.61 1.65
N THR A 345 18.88 16.36 2.01
CA THR A 345 20.12 15.63 1.67
C THR A 345 20.23 15.45 0.16
N ILE A 346 19.18 14.95 -0.47
CA ILE A 346 19.14 14.73 -1.92
C ILE A 346 19.22 16.08 -2.66
N GLY A 347 18.41 17.05 -2.25
CA GLY A 347 18.37 18.37 -2.86
C GLY A 347 19.72 19.09 -2.78
N ASN A 348 20.38 19.07 -1.63
CA ASN A 348 21.69 19.70 -1.47
C ASN A 348 22.79 19.00 -2.24
N TYR A 349 22.78 17.66 -2.24
CA TYR A 349 23.72 16.90 -3.04
C TYR A 349 23.67 17.29 -4.53
N PHE A 350 22.47 17.28 -5.12
CA PHE A 350 22.32 17.61 -6.54
C PHE A 350 22.57 19.08 -6.85
N ARG A 351 22.23 20.01 -5.93
CA ARG A 351 22.58 21.43 -6.09
C ARG A 351 24.08 21.64 -6.11
N ASN A 352 24.82 20.99 -5.22
CA ASN A 352 26.28 21.06 -5.18
C ASN A 352 26.89 20.37 -6.41
N SER A 353 26.44 19.16 -6.74
CA SER A 353 26.92 18.41 -7.89
C SER A 353 26.67 19.13 -9.22
N ALA A 354 25.60 19.92 -9.35
CA ALA A 354 25.32 20.71 -10.52
C ALA A 354 26.25 21.92 -10.68
N GLN A 355 26.74 22.49 -9.59
CA GLN A 355 27.67 23.65 -9.61
C GLN A 355 29.06 23.28 -10.12
N ASP A 356 29.41 21.99 -10.12
CA ASP A 356 30.73 21.52 -10.55
C ASP A 356 30.85 21.35 -12.07
N SER A 357 29.74 21.40 -12.82
CA SER A 357 29.72 21.12 -14.27
C SER A 357 28.69 21.96 -15.03
N ASP A 358 28.96 22.13 -16.31
CA ASP A 358 28.03 22.75 -17.28
C ASP A 358 26.82 21.80 -17.49
N VAL A 359 25.69 22.37 -17.94
CA VAL A 359 24.46 21.58 -18.16
C VAL A 359 24.69 20.40 -19.11
N VAL A 360 25.44 20.58 -20.18
CA VAL A 360 25.73 19.54 -21.18
C VAL A 360 26.57 18.41 -20.58
N ALA A 361 27.59 18.77 -19.81
CA ALA A 361 28.45 17.83 -19.10
C ALA A 361 27.62 17.04 -18.05
N PHE A 362 26.74 17.72 -17.33
CA PHE A 362 25.84 17.08 -16.36
C PHE A 362 24.93 16.04 -17.02
N LEU A 363 24.36 16.35 -18.19
CA LEU A 363 23.53 15.42 -18.96
C LEU A 363 24.31 14.19 -19.45
N SER A 364 25.56 14.39 -19.91
CA SER A 364 26.38 13.30 -20.45
C SER A 364 26.95 12.37 -19.36
N THR A 365 27.19 12.89 -18.15
CA THR A 365 27.74 12.14 -16.98
C THR A 365 26.66 11.67 -16.01
N ARG A 366 25.41 11.55 -16.46
CA ARG A 366 24.25 11.18 -15.63
C ARG A 366 24.49 9.92 -14.78
N LYS A 367 25.07 8.86 -15.41
CA LYS A 367 25.33 7.59 -14.73
C LYS A 367 26.34 7.73 -13.60
N GLU A 368 27.47 8.41 -13.84
CA GLU A 368 28.50 8.63 -12.84
C GLU A 368 27.97 9.45 -11.66
N ARG A 369 27.12 10.44 -11.95
CA ARG A 369 26.50 11.27 -10.91
C ARG A 369 25.47 10.51 -10.09
N GLN A 370 24.74 9.60 -10.74
CA GLN A 370 23.81 8.71 -10.04
C GLN A 370 24.55 7.80 -9.05
N GLU A 371 25.66 7.18 -9.49
CA GLU A 371 26.49 6.32 -8.64
C GLU A 371 27.07 7.11 -7.45
N SER A 372 27.65 8.28 -7.71
CA SER A 372 28.19 9.15 -6.65
C SER A 372 27.11 9.67 -5.69
N ALA A 373 25.90 9.96 -6.22
CA ALA A 373 24.75 10.34 -5.39
C ALA A 373 24.33 9.19 -4.47
N ASN A 374 24.23 7.98 -5.01
CA ASN A 374 23.85 6.80 -4.26
C ASN A 374 24.82 6.54 -3.10
N GLU A 375 26.13 6.61 -3.35
CA GLU A 375 27.15 6.45 -2.30
C GLU A 375 27.04 7.50 -1.20
N HIS A 376 26.89 8.77 -1.58
CA HIS A 376 26.77 9.87 -0.61
C HIS A 376 25.50 9.75 0.23
N ILE A 377 24.35 9.53 -0.44
CA ILE A 377 23.05 9.44 0.23
C ILE A 377 23.02 8.20 1.14
N LYS A 378 23.56 7.07 0.68
CA LYS A 378 23.68 5.86 1.48
C LYS A 378 24.44 6.12 2.78
N LYS A 379 25.60 6.76 2.70
CA LYS A 379 26.39 7.09 3.89
C LYS A 379 25.64 7.97 4.89
N VAL A 380 24.90 8.97 4.39
CA VAL A 380 24.10 9.84 5.25
C VAL A 380 22.92 9.10 5.86
N LEU A 381 22.20 8.26 5.09
CA LEU A 381 21.02 7.55 5.58
C LEU A 381 21.37 6.42 6.56
N ASP A 382 22.52 5.78 6.40
CA ASP A 382 23.01 4.77 7.34
C ASP A 382 23.16 5.35 8.77
N GLU A 383 23.54 6.64 8.91
CA GLU A 383 23.59 7.33 10.21
C GLU A 383 22.21 7.48 10.86
N TYR A 384 21.14 7.43 10.05
CA TYR A 384 19.75 7.52 10.50
C TYR A 384 19.02 6.17 10.56
N ASN A 385 19.75 5.06 10.44
CA ASN A 385 19.21 3.70 10.49
C ASN A 385 18.24 3.40 9.33
N VAL A 386 18.47 4.01 8.17
CA VAL A 386 17.70 3.82 6.94
C VAL A 386 18.64 3.40 5.82
N ASN A 387 18.33 2.31 5.16
CA ASN A 387 19.12 1.82 4.03
C ASN A 387 18.70 2.56 2.74
N ALA A 388 19.60 3.29 2.11
CA ALA A 388 19.42 3.72 0.73
C ALA A 388 19.70 2.53 -0.19
N VAL A 389 18.71 2.12 -0.95
CA VAL A 389 18.81 1.00 -1.88
C VAL A 389 19.38 1.48 -3.19
N ASP A 390 18.78 2.51 -3.79
CA ASP A 390 19.25 3.10 -5.04
C ASP A 390 18.74 4.54 -5.19
N THR A 391 19.51 5.35 -5.92
CA THR A 391 19.15 6.72 -6.28
C THR A 391 19.06 6.80 -7.80
N LEU A 392 17.90 7.09 -8.34
CA LEU A 392 17.62 7.14 -9.76
C LEU A 392 17.42 8.59 -10.20
N ILE A 393 18.19 9.03 -11.18
CA ILE A 393 17.96 10.31 -11.82
C ILE A 393 16.91 10.11 -12.91
N GLY A 394 15.78 10.80 -12.82
CA GLY A 394 14.70 10.81 -13.80
C GLY A 394 14.98 11.77 -14.96
N ASP A 395 13.96 12.54 -15.33
CA ASP A 395 14.09 13.50 -16.40
C ASP A 395 14.90 14.72 -15.96
N ILE A 396 15.76 15.19 -16.84
CA ILE A 396 16.52 16.42 -16.67
C ILE A 396 15.98 17.39 -17.71
N VAL A 397 15.33 18.47 -17.25
CA VAL A 397 14.70 19.43 -18.13
C VAL A 397 15.51 20.74 -18.15
N PRO A 398 16.39 20.91 -19.16
CA PRO A 398 17.16 22.14 -19.33
C PRO A 398 16.25 23.30 -19.80
N PRO A 399 16.69 24.56 -19.65
CA PRO A 399 15.95 25.71 -20.14
C PRO A 399 15.80 25.67 -21.68
N GLU A 400 14.64 26.06 -22.19
CA GLU A 400 14.36 26.09 -23.64
C GLU A 400 15.37 26.95 -24.42
N SER A 401 15.79 28.08 -23.84
CA SER A 401 16.79 28.98 -24.44
C SER A 401 18.11 28.28 -24.68
N LEU A 402 18.57 27.47 -23.72
CA LEU A 402 19.80 26.69 -23.86
C LEU A 402 19.63 25.58 -24.89
N MET A 403 18.52 24.86 -24.86
CA MET A 403 18.22 23.80 -25.82
C MET A 403 18.16 24.32 -27.26
N LYS A 404 17.54 25.47 -27.46
CA LYS A 404 17.52 26.13 -28.76
C LYS A 404 18.92 26.49 -29.23
N THR A 405 19.74 27.11 -28.38
CA THR A 405 21.13 27.48 -28.70
C THR A 405 22.00 26.25 -29.03
N LEU A 406 21.84 25.16 -28.26
CA LEU A 406 22.56 23.90 -28.51
C LEU A 406 22.10 23.25 -29.80
N THR A 407 20.82 23.27 -30.08
CA THR A 407 20.27 22.76 -31.36
C THR A 407 20.79 23.56 -32.55
N ASP A 408 20.74 24.90 -32.46
CA ASP A 408 21.25 25.79 -33.51
C ASP A 408 22.75 25.58 -33.73
N ARG A 409 23.53 25.44 -32.67
CA ARG A 409 24.96 25.12 -32.75
C ARG A 409 25.21 23.75 -33.40
N LYS A 410 24.45 22.73 -33.01
CA LYS A 410 24.58 21.39 -33.59
C LYS A 410 24.19 21.38 -35.07
N ILE A 411 23.14 22.10 -35.45
CA ILE A 411 22.73 22.28 -36.84
C ILE A 411 23.86 22.96 -37.63
N ALA A 412 24.46 24.04 -37.09
CA ALA A 412 25.56 24.75 -37.73
C ALA A 412 26.82 23.86 -37.88
N GLU A 413 27.12 23.03 -36.89
CA GLU A 413 28.21 22.07 -36.92
C GLU A 413 28.00 20.98 -37.98
N GLU A 414 26.81 20.39 -38.05
CA GLU A 414 26.40 19.43 -39.06
C GLU A 414 26.38 20.04 -40.48
N GLN A 415 25.95 21.30 -40.62
CA GLN A 415 26.03 22.04 -41.87
C GLN A 415 27.48 22.23 -42.30
N LYS A 416 28.39 22.60 -41.40
CA LYS A 416 29.79 22.73 -41.68
C LYS A 416 30.41 21.41 -42.19
N ILE A 417 30.12 20.30 -41.50
CA ILE A 417 30.57 18.97 -41.91
C ILE A 417 30.02 18.63 -43.31
N THR A 418 28.76 18.96 -43.55
CA THR A 418 28.11 18.76 -44.85
C THR A 418 28.77 19.60 -45.95
N TYR A 419 29.06 20.89 -45.70
CA TYR A 419 29.77 21.75 -46.63
C TYR A 419 31.20 21.26 -46.90
N ASP A 420 31.94 20.86 -45.88
CA ASP A 420 33.29 20.31 -46.04
C ASP A 420 33.28 19.00 -46.86
N THR A 421 32.27 18.17 -46.63
CA THR A 421 32.09 16.93 -47.40
C THR A 421 31.73 17.21 -48.86
N GLN A 422 30.82 18.16 -49.10
CA GLN A 422 30.44 18.61 -50.43
C GLN A 422 31.62 19.25 -51.17
N LYS A 423 32.41 20.08 -50.47
CA LYS A 423 33.63 20.68 -51.03
C LYS A 423 34.64 19.62 -51.46
N LYS A 424 34.93 18.64 -50.60
CA LYS A 424 35.80 17.50 -50.94
C LYS A 424 35.26 16.67 -52.10
N ALA A 425 33.95 16.45 -52.14
CA ALA A 425 33.33 15.74 -53.27
C ALA A 425 33.45 16.54 -54.59
N GLN A 426 33.27 17.88 -54.54
CA GLN A 426 33.50 18.73 -55.73
C GLN A 426 34.96 18.76 -56.15
N GLU A 427 35.93 18.87 -55.23
CA GLU A 427 37.37 18.80 -55.53
C GLU A 427 37.72 17.46 -56.15
N THR A 428 37.19 16.36 -55.62
CA THR A 428 37.39 15.02 -56.19
C THR A 428 36.80 14.92 -57.62
N ARG A 429 35.57 15.48 -57.79
CA ARG A 429 34.93 15.48 -59.12
C ARG A 429 35.68 16.31 -60.12
N GLN A 430 36.14 17.52 -59.73
CA GLN A 430 37.04 18.32 -60.60
C GLN A 430 38.38 17.62 -60.93
N GLY A 431 38.95 16.90 -59.97
CA GLY A 431 40.10 16.05 -60.17
C GLY A 431 39.83 14.96 -61.20
N MET A 432 38.72 14.24 -61.08
CA MET A 432 38.33 13.20 -62.05
C MET A 432 38.02 13.79 -63.45
N GLU A 433 37.31 14.94 -63.47
CA GLU A 433 37.05 15.62 -64.75
C GLU A 433 38.38 16.06 -65.47
N LYS A 434 39.36 16.57 -64.70
CA LYS A 434 40.68 16.90 -65.23
C LYS A 434 41.45 15.66 -65.76
N GLU A 435 41.42 14.57 -64.94
CA GLU A 435 42.08 13.31 -65.39
C GLU A 435 41.36 12.70 -66.58
N THR A 436 40.04 12.77 -66.65
CA THR A 436 39.24 12.32 -67.78
C THR A 436 39.57 13.16 -69.03
N ALA A 437 39.63 14.49 -68.88
CA ALA A 437 40.03 15.39 -70.00
C ALA A 437 41.47 15.12 -70.47
N ILE A 438 42.44 14.85 -69.57
CA ILE A 438 43.81 14.48 -69.91
C ILE A 438 43.82 13.13 -70.61
N ALA A 439 43.04 12.14 -70.13
CA ALA A 439 42.93 10.83 -70.77
C ALA A 439 42.31 10.92 -72.18
N ASP A 440 41.30 11.75 -72.37
CA ASP A 440 40.67 11.99 -73.64
C ASP A 440 41.65 12.73 -74.60
N MET A 441 42.42 13.73 -74.13
CA MET A 441 43.48 14.36 -74.89
C MET A 441 44.57 13.37 -75.31
N GLN A 442 45.01 12.50 -74.36
CA GLN A 442 45.99 11.45 -74.70
C GLN A 442 45.41 10.47 -75.69
N LYS A 443 44.16 10.12 -75.61
CA LYS A 443 43.51 9.25 -76.60
C LYS A 443 43.42 9.89 -77.96
N ASP A 444 43.16 11.20 -78.03
CA ASP A 444 43.12 11.92 -79.26
C ASP A 444 44.55 12.11 -79.85
N ILE A 445 45.56 12.33 -79.00
CA ILE A 445 46.95 12.35 -79.40
C ILE A 445 47.37 10.98 -79.96
N VAL A 446 47.04 9.88 -79.28
CA VAL A 446 47.29 8.54 -79.73
C VAL A 446 46.55 8.22 -81.02
N LYS A 447 45.29 8.65 -81.19
CA LYS A 447 44.58 8.53 -82.48
C LYS A 447 45.21 9.33 -83.59
N ALA A 448 45.63 10.58 -83.26
CA ALA A 448 46.33 11.41 -84.24
C ALA A 448 47.66 10.78 -84.66
N GLN A 449 48.45 10.20 -83.69
CA GLN A 449 49.65 9.47 -83.96
C GLN A 449 49.43 8.19 -84.82
N GLN A 450 48.34 7.42 -84.40
CA GLN A 450 47.98 6.24 -85.23
C GLN A 450 47.52 6.63 -86.65
N SER A 451 46.78 7.74 -86.79
CA SER A 451 46.34 8.21 -88.11
C SER A 451 47.52 8.64 -88.96
N VAL A 452 48.58 9.26 -88.40
CA VAL A 452 49.84 9.58 -89.10
C VAL A 452 50.59 8.30 -89.44
N GLU A 453 50.71 7.33 -88.52
CA GLU A 453 51.35 6.03 -88.79
C GLU A 453 50.58 5.20 -89.82
N ILE A 454 49.21 5.23 -89.75
CA ILE A 454 48.38 4.58 -90.78
C ILE A 454 48.57 5.27 -92.15
N ALA A 455 48.65 6.61 -92.14
CA ALA A 455 48.94 7.37 -93.42
C ALA A 455 50.30 7.05 -93.97
N GLU A 456 51.35 6.91 -93.09
CA GLU A 456 52.70 6.46 -93.55
C GLU A 456 52.71 5.01 -94.05
N ARG A 457 51.97 4.12 -93.27
CA ARG A 457 51.87 2.69 -93.71
C ARG A 457 51.01 2.53 -94.96
N THR A 458 49.97 3.35 -95.16
CA THR A 458 49.18 3.30 -96.38
C THR A 458 49.90 3.90 -97.55
N ALA A 459 50.76 4.91 -97.35
CA ALA A 459 51.66 5.41 -98.41
C ALA A 459 52.70 4.38 -98.79
N SER A 460 53.29 3.63 -97.80
CA SER A 460 54.24 2.55 -98.07
C SER A 460 53.54 1.28 -98.60
N ALA A 461 52.24 1.05 -98.24
CA ALA A 461 51.47 -0.10 -98.77
C ALA A 461 51.02 0.15 -100.23
N THR A 462 50.76 1.41 -100.63
CA THR A 462 50.41 1.72 -102.01
C THR A 462 51.60 1.58 -102.93
N VAL A 463 52.85 1.76 -102.45
CA VAL A 463 54.10 1.46 -103.21
C VAL A 463 54.33 -0.03 -103.32
N LYS A 464 53.94 -0.85 -102.30
CA LYS A 464 54.05 -2.32 -102.34
C LYS A 464 52.91 -3.04 -103.04
N LYS A 465 51.76 -2.39 -103.24
CA LYS A 465 50.60 -2.99 -103.90
C LYS A 465 50.70 -2.99 -105.40
N SER A 466 51.62 -2.24 -105.97
CA SER A 466 51.89 -2.30 -107.37
C SER A 466 52.88 -3.40 -107.77
N GLU A 467 53.45 -4.13 -106.80
CA GLU A 467 54.39 -5.26 -107.08
C GLU A 467 53.83 -6.65 -106.75
N GLY A 468 52.57 -6.72 -106.19
CA GLY A 468 51.99 -7.97 -105.64
C GLY A 468 50.78 -8.56 -106.35
N ASP A 469 50.24 -7.99 -107.43
CA ASP A 469 49.01 -8.44 -108.10
C ASP A 469 49.15 -9.63 -109.06
N ALA A 470 50.22 -10.45 -108.92
CA ALA A 470 50.38 -11.61 -109.76
C ALA A 470 50.43 -13.00 -109.10
N THR A 471 50.31 -13.09 -107.79
CA THR A 471 50.24 -14.43 -107.15
C THR A 471 49.33 -14.46 -105.92
N GLY A 472 48.09 -14.83 -106.09
CA GLY A 472 47.33 -15.05 -104.86
C GLY A 472 45.82 -15.36 -104.94
N VAL A 473 45.39 -15.83 -106.06
CA VAL A 473 44.10 -16.52 -106.12
C VAL A 473 44.32 -17.97 -105.72
N LYS A 474 44.31 -18.23 -104.45
CA LYS A 474 44.00 -19.55 -103.79
C LYS A 474 44.30 -19.42 -102.30
N LEU A 475 43.39 -19.09 -101.47
CA LEU A 475 43.11 -19.61 -100.14
C LEU A 475 42.17 -18.66 -99.40
N ALA A 476 40.97 -18.60 -99.80
CA ALA A 476 39.96 -17.90 -99.06
C ALA A 476 38.70 -18.76 -98.97
N VAL A 477 38.75 -19.83 -98.28
CA VAL A 477 37.60 -20.56 -97.77
C VAL A 477 38.08 -21.36 -96.53
N GLY A 478 38.03 -20.84 -95.34
CA GLY A 478 38.38 -21.70 -94.23
C GLY A 478 38.41 -21.10 -92.81
N VAL A 479 38.24 -19.81 -92.62
CA VAL A 479 38.42 -19.24 -91.22
C VAL A 479 37.21 -18.45 -90.70
N GLU A 480 36.10 -18.45 -91.44
CA GLU A 480 34.91 -17.64 -90.98
C GLU A 480 33.93 -18.35 -90.05
N THR A 481 34.22 -19.62 -89.69
CA THR A 481 33.28 -20.42 -88.88
C THR A 481 33.78 -20.68 -87.45
N GLU A 482 34.98 -20.32 -87.05
CA GLU A 482 35.39 -20.54 -85.63
C GLU A 482 35.32 -19.31 -84.72
N ALA A 483 35.36 -18.08 -85.27
CA ALA A 483 35.27 -16.86 -84.43
C ALA A 483 33.91 -16.57 -83.89
N THR A 484 32.84 -17.00 -84.58
CA THR A 484 31.45 -16.78 -84.13
C THR A 484 30.98 -17.76 -83.07
N LYS A 485 31.65 -18.90 -82.90
CA LYS A 485 31.32 -19.84 -81.82
C LYS A 485 31.94 -19.51 -80.48
N MET A 486 33.04 -18.83 -80.41
CA MET A 486 33.69 -18.47 -79.14
C MET A 486 33.10 -17.23 -78.46
N SER A 487 32.59 -16.27 -79.24
CA SER A 487 31.96 -15.09 -78.66
C SER A 487 30.58 -15.41 -78.01
N ALA A 488 29.83 -16.33 -78.66
CA ALA A 488 28.51 -16.77 -78.10
C ALA A 488 28.66 -17.61 -76.82
N PHE A 489 29.77 -18.33 -76.65
CA PHE A 489 30.04 -19.12 -75.44
C PHE A 489 30.43 -18.23 -74.26
N ALA A 490 31.16 -17.14 -74.47
CA ALA A 490 31.59 -16.19 -73.44
C ALA A 490 30.42 -15.34 -72.89
N GLU A 491 29.46 -14.96 -73.73
CA GLU A 491 28.24 -14.23 -73.29
C GLU A 491 27.28 -15.12 -72.56
N ALA A 492 27.12 -16.38 -72.91
CA ALA A 492 26.28 -17.33 -72.22
C ALA A 492 26.80 -17.65 -70.78
N GLU A 493 28.16 -17.78 -70.65
CA GLU A 493 28.75 -18.04 -69.32
C GLU A 493 28.69 -16.84 -68.38
N SER A 494 28.87 -15.61 -68.89
CA SER A 494 28.77 -14.40 -68.07
C SER A 494 27.35 -14.14 -67.57
N THR A 495 26.35 -14.45 -68.40
CA THR A 495 24.93 -14.32 -68.04
C THR A 495 24.52 -15.36 -67.00
N ARG A 496 25.09 -16.58 -67.09
CA ARG A 496 24.86 -17.67 -66.14
C ARG A 496 25.44 -17.35 -64.75
N VAL A 497 26.62 -16.80 -64.67
CA VAL A 497 27.32 -16.42 -63.46
C VAL A 497 26.62 -15.25 -62.77
N ARG A 498 26.10 -14.26 -63.55
CA ARG A 498 25.30 -13.16 -62.97
C ARG A 498 23.96 -13.63 -62.42
N ALA A 499 23.24 -14.49 -63.14
CA ALA A 499 21.99 -15.03 -62.67
C ALA A 499 22.14 -15.91 -61.41
N GLN A 500 23.29 -16.60 -61.28
CA GLN A 500 23.57 -17.39 -60.08
C GLN A 500 23.90 -16.50 -58.87
N ALA A 501 24.68 -15.44 -59.07
CA ALA A 501 25.01 -14.47 -58.02
C ALA A 501 23.78 -13.69 -57.52
N ASP A 502 22.90 -13.29 -58.46
CA ASP A 502 21.64 -12.62 -58.10
C ASP A 502 20.68 -13.54 -57.36
N SER A 503 20.63 -14.83 -57.73
CA SER A 503 19.83 -15.83 -57.04
C SER A 503 20.33 -16.11 -55.61
N GLU A 504 21.64 -16.15 -55.38
CA GLU A 504 22.21 -16.31 -54.04
C GLU A 504 22.02 -15.06 -53.18
N ALA A 505 22.17 -13.86 -53.77
CA ALA A 505 21.92 -12.61 -53.06
C ALA A 505 20.44 -12.46 -52.60
N ILE A 506 19.50 -12.90 -53.43
CA ILE A 506 18.08 -12.92 -53.09
C ILE A 506 17.78 -13.94 -51.99
N LYS A 507 18.38 -15.14 -52.05
CA LYS A 507 18.23 -16.16 -50.99
C LYS A 507 18.82 -15.72 -49.67
N LEU A 508 19.96 -15.04 -49.64
CA LEU A 508 20.56 -14.49 -48.42
C LEU A 508 19.72 -13.36 -47.84
N LYS A 509 19.17 -12.47 -48.67
CA LYS A 509 18.27 -11.41 -48.22
C LYS A 509 16.96 -11.98 -47.66
N ALA A 510 16.38 -12.97 -48.30
CA ALA A 510 15.17 -13.63 -47.85
C ALA A 510 15.39 -14.40 -46.53
N ALA A 511 16.55 -15.05 -46.37
CA ALA A 511 16.92 -15.73 -45.13
C ALA A 511 17.09 -14.73 -43.95
N ALA A 512 17.79 -13.62 -44.20
CA ALA A 512 17.99 -12.57 -43.18
C ALA A 512 16.68 -11.88 -42.79
N GLN A 513 15.77 -11.66 -43.73
CA GLN A 513 14.43 -11.12 -43.41
C GLN A 513 13.56 -12.12 -42.66
N ALA A 514 13.64 -13.40 -42.96
CA ALA A 514 12.91 -14.43 -42.24
C ALA A 514 13.42 -14.57 -40.79
N GLU A 515 14.73 -14.47 -40.59
CA GLU A 515 15.35 -14.51 -39.26
C GLU A 515 15.00 -13.28 -38.43
N GLN A 516 14.94 -12.10 -39.03
CA GLN A 516 14.51 -10.87 -38.40
C GLN A 516 13.03 -10.90 -37.99
N ILE A 517 12.16 -11.48 -38.81
CA ILE A 517 10.75 -11.64 -38.54
C ILE A 517 10.52 -12.67 -37.41
N THR A 518 11.29 -13.75 -37.38
CA THR A 518 11.17 -14.76 -36.29
C THR A 518 11.72 -14.24 -34.97
N LEU A 519 12.78 -13.45 -34.96
CA LEU A 519 13.33 -12.81 -33.77
C LEU A 519 12.39 -11.71 -33.21
N SER A 520 11.84 -10.88 -34.10
CA SER A 520 10.85 -9.86 -33.66
C SER A 520 9.54 -10.48 -33.19
N GLY A 521 9.06 -11.52 -33.87
CA GLY A 521 7.85 -12.25 -33.47
C GLY A 521 8.01 -12.99 -32.14
N SER A 522 9.16 -13.58 -31.86
CA SER A 522 9.44 -14.25 -30.58
C SER A 522 9.61 -13.25 -29.43
N ALA A 523 10.15 -12.06 -29.69
CA ALA A 523 10.27 -10.99 -28.70
C ALA A 523 8.90 -10.35 -28.35
N GLU A 524 8.03 -10.19 -29.33
CA GLU A 524 6.66 -9.72 -29.09
C GLU A 524 5.79 -10.77 -28.43
N ALA A 525 5.89 -12.03 -28.80
CA ALA A 525 5.18 -13.13 -28.14
C ALA A 525 5.63 -13.30 -26.68
N GLY A 526 6.93 -13.12 -26.40
CA GLY A 526 7.46 -13.14 -25.04
C GLY A 526 6.95 -11.97 -24.17
N LYS A 527 6.81 -10.77 -24.74
CA LYS A 527 6.23 -9.61 -24.05
C LYS A 527 4.72 -9.78 -23.79
N ILE A 528 3.99 -10.33 -24.73
CA ILE A 528 2.54 -10.57 -24.58
C ILE A 528 2.28 -11.67 -23.54
N LEU A 529 3.12 -12.71 -23.45
CA LEU A 529 3.00 -13.76 -22.43
C LEU A 529 3.40 -13.30 -21.03
N ALA A 530 4.34 -12.39 -20.91
CA ALA A 530 4.78 -11.83 -19.62
C ALA A 530 3.76 -10.82 -19.05
N ILE A 531 3.10 -10.03 -19.91
CA ILE A 531 2.07 -9.04 -19.51
C ILE A 531 0.70 -9.71 -19.35
N GLY A 532 0.43 -10.81 -20.05
CA GLY A 532 -0.87 -11.50 -20.07
C GLY A 532 -1.22 -12.28 -18.81
N LYS A 533 -0.26 -12.64 -17.96
CA LYS A 533 -0.53 -13.48 -16.78
C LYS A 533 -0.87 -12.74 -15.48
N SER A 534 -0.59 -11.44 -15.38
CA SER A 534 -0.84 -10.71 -14.12
C SER A 534 -1.87 -9.58 -14.20
N THR A 535 -2.26 -9.15 -15.41
CA THR A 535 -3.17 -8.01 -15.56
C THR A 535 -4.44 -8.32 -16.35
N ALA A 536 -4.48 -9.43 -17.08
CA ALA A 536 -5.61 -9.76 -17.94
C ALA A 536 -6.79 -10.35 -17.17
N GLU A 537 -6.56 -11.15 -16.13
CA GLU A 537 -7.65 -11.76 -15.36
C GLU A 537 -8.43 -10.74 -14.53
N TYR A 538 -7.77 -9.72 -14.01
CA TYR A 538 -8.44 -8.70 -13.17
C TYR A 538 -9.21 -7.67 -14.02
N LYS A 539 -8.65 -7.25 -15.17
CA LYS A 539 -9.33 -6.29 -16.06
C LYS A 539 -10.45 -6.91 -16.89
N ILE A 540 -10.31 -8.17 -17.30
CA ILE A 540 -11.34 -8.85 -18.09
C ILE A 540 -12.59 -9.10 -17.25
N THR A 541 -12.44 -9.45 -15.97
CA THR A 541 -13.59 -9.65 -15.08
C THR A 541 -14.29 -8.33 -14.72
N GLU A 542 -13.54 -7.23 -14.59
CA GLU A 542 -14.12 -5.91 -14.30
C GLU A 542 -14.80 -5.30 -15.52
N GLU A 543 -14.25 -5.46 -16.72
CA GLU A 543 -14.81 -4.95 -17.98
C GLU A 543 -15.99 -5.82 -18.47
N LEU A 544 -15.97 -7.13 -18.23
CA LEU A 544 -17.13 -8.00 -18.46
C LEU A 544 -18.32 -7.65 -17.55
N ALA A 545 -18.04 -7.25 -16.31
CA ALA A 545 -19.08 -6.81 -15.38
C ALA A 545 -19.68 -5.44 -15.75
N LYS A 546 -18.94 -4.60 -16.49
CA LYS A 546 -19.37 -3.27 -16.97
C LYS A 546 -20.00 -3.29 -18.37
N GLY A 547 -20.00 -4.44 -19.08
CA GLY A 547 -20.62 -4.60 -20.39
C GLY A 547 -19.95 -3.86 -21.54
N HIS A 548 -18.68 -3.50 -21.44
CA HIS A 548 -17.97 -2.66 -22.42
C HIS A 548 -16.79 -3.33 -23.15
N ILE A 549 -16.73 -4.65 -23.21
CA ILE A 549 -15.65 -5.32 -23.94
C ILE A 549 -16.05 -5.58 -25.40
N LYS A 550 -15.37 -4.89 -26.31
CA LYS A 550 -15.37 -5.24 -27.73
C LYS A 550 -14.48 -6.47 -27.94
N LEU A 551 -15.09 -7.60 -28.27
CA LEU A 551 -14.40 -8.88 -28.52
C LEU A 551 -13.69 -8.98 -29.88
N ILE A 552 -13.61 -7.90 -30.66
CA ILE A 552 -12.96 -7.89 -31.98
C ILE A 552 -12.02 -6.68 -32.03
N PRO A 553 -10.72 -6.87 -32.25
CA PRO A 553 -9.80 -5.75 -32.39
C PRO A 553 -10.01 -5.00 -33.70
N ASP A 554 -9.98 -3.66 -33.64
CA ASP A 554 -10.14 -2.72 -34.77
C ASP A 554 -9.04 -2.81 -35.87
N MET A 555 -8.23 -3.87 -35.90
CA MET A 555 -7.00 -3.95 -36.70
C MET A 555 -7.09 -4.82 -37.93
N LEU A 556 -8.25 -4.95 -38.59
CA LEU A 556 -8.38 -5.77 -39.79
C LEU A 556 -8.97 -5.06 -41.01
N ILE A 557 -8.88 -3.73 -41.07
CA ILE A 557 -9.25 -2.97 -42.27
C ILE A 557 -8.16 -1.96 -42.61
N ALA A 558 -7.04 -2.43 -43.07
CA ALA A 558 -6.13 -1.66 -43.90
C ALA A 558 -5.23 -2.60 -44.69
N GLY A 559 -5.49 -2.80 -45.92
CA GLY A 559 -4.52 -3.35 -46.85
C GLY A 559 -5.04 -4.42 -47.79
N THR A 560 -5.40 -3.96 -48.91
CA THR A 560 -5.13 -4.45 -50.27
C THR A 560 -5.45 -5.88 -50.67
N ASN A 561 -6.46 -5.93 -51.51
CA ASN A 561 -6.62 -6.84 -52.67
C ASN A 561 -6.16 -8.30 -52.56
N SER A 562 -7.03 -9.14 -52.01
CA SER A 562 -7.18 -10.49 -52.52
C SER A 562 -8.56 -11.05 -52.12
N ILE A 563 -9.12 -11.87 -53.00
CA ILE A 563 -10.47 -12.44 -52.88
C ILE A 563 -10.74 -13.23 -51.58
N GLY A 564 -9.66 -13.61 -50.87
CA GLY A 564 -9.74 -14.32 -49.57
C GLY A 564 -10.14 -13.47 -48.37
N THR A 565 -9.92 -12.15 -48.41
CA THR A 565 -10.21 -11.23 -47.29
C THR A 565 -11.71 -10.83 -47.26
N ALA A 566 -12.38 -10.85 -48.39
CA ALA A 566 -13.81 -10.52 -48.47
C ALA A 566 -14.71 -11.56 -47.79
N MET A 567 -14.33 -12.85 -47.83
CA MET A 567 -15.11 -13.92 -47.20
C MET A 567 -14.98 -13.93 -45.68
N ASN A 568 -13.81 -13.54 -45.14
CA ASN A 568 -13.61 -13.42 -43.70
C ASN A 568 -14.31 -12.18 -43.10
N GLY A 569 -14.41 -11.09 -43.86
CA GLY A 569 -15.17 -9.91 -43.49
C GLY A 569 -16.69 -10.16 -43.44
N LEU A 570 -17.20 -10.94 -44.35
CA LEU A 570 -18.64 -11.31 -44.41
C LEU A 570 -19.03 -12.25 -43.25
N LEU A 571 -18.12 -13.16 -42.85
CA LEU A 571 -18.34 -14.05 -41.69
C LEU A 571 -18.30 -13.25 -40.37
N GLY A 572 -17.44 -12.22 -40.26
CA GLY A 572 -17.39 -11.32 -39.13
C GLY A 572 -18.65 -10.47 -38.98
N LEU A 573 -19.17 -9.93 -40.07
CA LEU A 573 -20.41 -9.15 -40.09
C LEU A 573 -21.64 -10.04 -39.73
N LYS A 574 -21.68 -11.28 -40.19
CA LYS A 574 -22.78 -12.20 -39.87
C LYS A 574 -22.76 -12.67 -38.41
N LEU A 575 -21.58 -12.76 -37.79
CA LEU A 575 -21.44 -13.02 -36.36
C LEU A 575 -21.83 -11.81 -35.51
N MET A 576 -21.58 -10.59 -35.99
CA MET A 576 -21.95 -9.35 -35.32
C MET A 576 -23.46 -9.11 -35.33
N GLU A 577 -24.14 -9.50 -36.41
CA GLU A 577 -25.61 -9.43 -36.54
C GLU A 577 -26.32 -10.44 -35.63
N MET A 578 -25.67 -11.59 -35.33
CA MET A 578 -26.19 -12.61 -34.41
C MET A 578 -25.99 -12.27 -32.92
N MET A 579 -25.15 -11.26 -32.59
CA MET A 579 -24.82 -10.85 -31.21
C MET A 579 -25.42 -9.50 -30.80
N ASP A 580 -26.22 -8.85 -31.65
CA ASP A 580 -26.92 -7.60 -31.31
C ASP A 580 -28.12 -7.91 -30.38
N PRO A 581 -28.14 -7.43 -29.14
CA PRO A 581 -29.22 -7.72 -28.19
C PRO A 581 -30.57 -7.10 -28.58
N LYS A 582 -30.64 -6.32 -29.66
CA LYS A 582 -31.90 -5.72 -30.14
C LYS A 582 -32.76 -6.69 -30.96
N ASN A 583 -32.22 -7.83 -31.42
CA ASN A 583 -32.96 -8.80 -32.22
C ASN A 583 -33.64 -9.92 -31.41
N LYS A 584 -33.64 -9.83 -30.06
CA LYS A 584 -34.28 -10.81 -29.16
C LYS A 584 -35.69 -10.42 -28.69
N LYS A 585 -36.32 -9.44 -29.33
CA LYS A 585 -37.66 -8.96 -28.91
C LYS A 585 -38.81 -9.23 -29.91
N GLU A 586 -38.60 -10.00 -30.97
CA GLU A 586 -39.69 -10.28 -31.97
C GLU A 586 -40.04 -11.74 -32.17
N GLU A 587 -39.60 -12.65 -31.31
CA GLU A 587 -40.02 -14.07 -31.40
C GLU A 587 -40.80 -14.59 -30.17
N ASP A 588 -41.42 -13.73 -29.38
CA ASP A 588 -42.44 -14.13 -28.40
C ASP A 588 -43.70 -13.27 -28.56
N LYS A 589 -44.47 -13.57 -29.64
CA LYS A 589 -45.89 -13.35 -29.72
C LYS A 589 -46.53 -14.43 -30.60
#